data_94e0ff7692cbe3829462e0bbd9e53b07
#
_entry.id   94e0ff7692cbe3829462e0bbd9e53b07
#
_cell.length_a   1.000
_cell.length_b   1.000
_cell.length_c   1.000
_cell.angle_alpha   90.00
_cell.angle_beta   90.00
_cell.angle_gamma   90.00
#
_symmetry.space_group_name_H-M   'P 1'
#
loop_
_entity.id
_entity.type
_entity.pdbx_description
1 polymer ?
#
loop_
_entity_poly.entity_id
_entity_poly.type
_entity_poly.pdbx_seq_one_letter_code
_entity_poly.pdbx_strand_id
1 'polypeptide(L)'
;MSKLSFRWYGPDDPVPLSYIRQIPNMHSVVSAVYDVPPGEVWSDESIEAIAQAARDNGLVFDVVESIPVHEDIKLGRGGCARYIENYKENIRRVARHGVKCVCYNFMPVFDWTRTQLDKAAPDGSTSLVMYMDQLKGLDPLRDGLSLPGWDASYEKDQMRELFAAYADLGEGGLWKNLEVFLKAVIPVAESCGVRMAIHPDDPPYPIFGLPRIITCEKNLDRMLAIVDSPANSLTLCTGSLGCAAFNDVTALVRKYAARDRIAFMHIRNVQRFADGSFEERAHFSPCGSLDLYEIVKALVDNGFDGYVRPDHGRMIFGETGRPGYGLYDRALGAAYLNGLFEACEKAKASKD
;
A
#
# COMPACT_ATOMS: atom_id res chain seq x y z
N MET A 1 5.67 -21.01 1.64
CA MET A 1 6.12 -20.16 0.52
C MET A 1 5.17 -18.98 0.42
N SER A 2 5.66 -17.74 0.42
CA SER A 2 4.86 -16.51 0.28
C SER A 2 4.10 -16.49 -1.04
N LYS A 3 2.96 -15.80 -1.08
CA LYS A 3 2.07 -15.71 -2.25
C LYS A 3 2.42 -14.46 -3.04
N LEU A 4 3.12 -14.63 -4.17
CA LEU A 4 3.45 -13.50 -5.05
C LEU A 4 2.18 -12.96 -5.69
N SER A 5 2.00 -11.67 -5.64
CA SER A 5 0.83 -10.95 -6.14
C SER A 5 1.23 -9.74 -6.98
N PHE A 6 0.31 -9.22 -7.77
CA PHE A 6 0.56 -8.10 -8.67
C PHE A 6 -0.62 -7.14 -8.72
N ARG A 7 -0.35 -5.83 -8.65
CA ARG A 7 -1.38 -4.80 -8.73
C ARG A 7 -1.92 -4.70 -10.16
N TRP A 8 -3.25 -4.76 -10.28
CA TRP A 8 -3.99 -4.60 -11.53
C TRP A 8 -5.16 -3.63 -11.30
N TYR A 9 -5.31 -2.66 -12.19
CA TYR A 9 -6.27 -1.56 -12.06
C TYR A 9 -7.59 -1.80 -12.81
N GLY A 10 -7.92 -3.04 -13.10
CA GLY A 10 -9.16 -3.39 -13.80
C GLY A 10 -9.01 -3.49 -15.31
N PRO A 11 -10.14 -3.64 -16.02
CA PRO A 11 -10.15 -3.91 -17.48
C PRO A 11 -9.42 -2.84 -18.32
N ASP A 12 -9.37 -1.61 -17.84
CA ASP A 12 -8.71 -0.48 -18.53
C ASP A 12 -7.22 -0.35 -18.17
N ASP A 13 -6.68 -1.26 -17.36
CA ASP A 13 -5.24 -1.27 -17.06
C ASP A 13 -4.45 -1.58 -18.34
N PRO A 14 -3.45 -0.76 -18.72
CA PRO A 14 -2.58 -1.05 -19.85
C PRO A 14 -1.78 -2.35 -19.68
N VAL A 15 -1.66 -2.88 -18.46
CA VAL A 15 -1.03 -4.16 -18.15
C VAL A 15 -2.10 -5.25 -18.06
N PRO A 16 -2.28 -6.09 -19.09
CA PRO A 16 -3.31 -7.12 -19.10
C PRO A 16 -2.96 -8.29 -18.16
N LEU A 17 -3.98 -8.94 -17.62
CA LEU A 17 -3.82 -10.11 -16.73
C LEU A 17 -3.04 -11.24 -17.39
N SER A 18 -3.18 -11.42 -18.71
CA SER A 18 -2.43 -12.42 -19.49
C SER A 18 -0.91 -12.22 -19.46
N TYR A 19 -0.44 -10.96 -19.30
CA TYR A 19 1.00 -10.67 -19.11
C TYR A 19 1.41 -10.88 -17.65
N ILE A 20 0.58 -10.47 -16.70
CA ILE A 20 0.81 -10.72 -15.27
C ILE A 20 0.95 -12.23 -15.01
N ARG A 21 0.12 -13.05 -15.64
CA ARG A 21 0.17 -14.52 -15.53
C ARG A 21 1.49 -15.13 -16.03
N GLN A 22 2.20 -14.47 -16.93
CA GLN A 22 3.50 -14.94 -17.46
C GLN A 22 4.66 -14.73 -16.48
N ILE A 23 4.48 -13.91 -15.45
CA ILE A 23 5.50 -13.72 -14.42
C ILE A 23 5.62 -15.01 -13.61
N PRO A 24 6.82 -15.61 -13.49
CA PRO A 24 7.00 -16.87 -12.77
C PRO A 24 6.47 -16.80 -11.33
N ASN A 25 5.82 -17.88 -10.87
CA ASN A 25 5.26 -18.02 -9.53
C ASN A 25 4.18 -16.98 -9.15
N MET A 26 3.59 -16.29 -10.14
CA MET A 26 2.50 -15.36 -9.87
C MET A 26 1.26 -16.13 -9.39
N HIS A 27 0.79 -15.79 -8.20
CA HIS A 27 -0.34 -16.44 -7.56
C HIS A 27 -1.63 -15.62 -7.71
N SER A 28 -1.59 -14.34 -7.34
CA SER A 28 -2.80 -13.54 -7.22
C SER A 28 -2.70 -12.14 -7.82
N VAL A 29 -3.86 -11.57 -8.08
CA VAL A 29 -4.03 -10.15 -8.39
C VAL A 29 -4.44 -9.37 -7.14
N VAL A 30 -3.93 -8.15 -7.08
CA VAL A 30 -4.34 -7.13 -6.12
C VAL A 30 -5.14 -6.08 -6.88
N SER A 31 -6.42 -5.93 -6.55
CA SER A 31 -7.31 -5.00 -7.27
C SER A 31 -8.37 -4.41 -6.34
N ALA A 32 -9.25 -3.58 -6.88
CA ALA A 32 -10.38 -2.97 -6.18
C ALA A 32 -11.51 -2.67 -7.17
N VAL A 33 -12.69 -2.33 -6.65
CA VAL A 33 -13.77 -1.74 -7.45
C VAL A 33 -13.50 -0.24 -7.55
N TYR A 34 -13.31 0.28 -8.76
CA TYR A 34 -12.83 1.66 -9.00
C TYR A 34 -13.92 2.65 -9.39
N ASP A 35 -15.09 2.17 -9.77
CA ASP A 35 -16.23 2.96 -10.26
C ASP A 35 -17.26 3.31 -9.19
N VAL A 36 -17.01 2.91 -7.93
CA VAL A 36 -17.87 3.20 -6.78
C VAL A 36 -17.21 4.29 -5.91
N PRO A 37 -17.94 5.36 -5.57
CA PRO A 37 -17.39 6.43 -4.72
C PRO A 37 -16.92 5.92 -3.34
N PRO A 38 -15.89 6.54 -2.73
CA PRO A 38 -15.45 6.23 -1.38
C PRO A 38 -16.60 6.25 -0.36
N GLY A 39 -16.66 5.23 0.50
CA GLY A 39 -17.69 5.10 1.53
C GLY A 39 -18.98 4.41 1.09
N GLU A 40 -19.17 4.15 -0.20
CA GLU A 40 -20.35 3.44 -0.68
C GLU A 40 -20.11 1.92 -0.76
N VAL A 41 -21.21 1.16 -0.82
CA VAL A 41 -21.18 -0.31 -0.83
C VAL A 41 -20.94 -0.81 -2.25
N TRP A 42 -19.95 -1.68 -2.44
CA TRP A 42 -19.69 -2.36 -3.70
C TRP A 42 -20.71 -3.43 -4.01
N SER A 43 -21.11 -3.59 -5.25
CA SER A 43 -22.01 -4.67 -5.65
C SER A 43 -21.26 -6.02 -5.68
N ASP A 44 -22.01 -7.12 -5.44
CA ASP A 44 -21.45 -8.46 -5.58
C ASP A 44 -21.03 -8.72 -7.04
N GLU A 45 -21.76 -8.15 -8.02
CA GLU A 45 -21.45 -8.26 -9.45
C GLU A 45 -20.11 -7.62 -9.81
N SER A 46 -19.82 -6.41 -9.28
CA SER A 46 -18.55 -5.71 -9.54
C SER A 46 -17.36 -6.48 -8.94
N ILE A 47 -17.54 -7.04 -7.74
CA ILE A 47 -16.49 -7.86 -7.09
C ILE A 47 -16.29 -9.17 -7.87
N GLU A 48 -17.39 -9.84 -8.26
CA GLU A 48 -17.32 -11.09 -9.01
C GLU A 48 -16.66 -10.89 -10.39
N ALA A 49 -16.91 -9.77 -11.05
CA ALA A 49 -16.27 -9.47 -12.34
C ALA A 49 -14.74 -9.47 -12.24
N ILE A 50 -14.17 -8.90 -11.17
CA ILE A 50 -12.72 -8.93 -10.91
C ILE A 50 -12.25 -10.36 -10.62
N ALA A 51 -12.98 -11.06 -9.76
CA ALA A 51 -12.64 -12.43 -9.40
C ALA A 51 -12.70 -13.37 -10.60
N GLN A 52 -13.70 -13.21 -11.47
CA GLN A 52 -13.83 -14.00 -12.70
C GLN A 52 -12.70 -13.69 -13.68
N ALA A 53 -12.39 -12.41 -13.91
CA ALA A 53 -11.28 -12.03 -14.78
C ALA A 53 -9.94 -12.62 -14.30
N ALA A 54 -9.71 -12.65 -12.99
CA ALA A 54 -8.52 -13.31 -12.43
C ALA A 54 -8.52 -14.82 -12.72
N ARG A 55 -9.64 -15.52 -12.44
CA ARG A 55 -9.78 -16.97 -12.71
C ARG A 55 -9.58 -17.32 -14.17
N ASP A 56 -10.12 -16.54 -15.10
CA ASP A 56 -10.02 -16.75 -16.55
C ASP A 56 -8.56 -16.67 -17.02
N ASN A 57 -7.70 -15.99 -16.24
CA ASN A 57 -6.27 -15.92 -16.48
C ASN A 57 -5.45 -16.86 -15.57
N GLY A 58 -6.08 -17.78 -14.82
CA GLY A 58 -5.39 -18.73 -13.95
C GLY A 58 -4.73 -18.06 -12.73
N LEU A 59 -5.29 -16.95 -12.27
CA LEU A 59 -4.90 -16.18 -11.09
C LEU A 59 -6.02 -16.20 -10.05
N VAL A 60 -5.73 -15.77 -8.83
CA VAL A 60 -6.70 -15.64 -7.74
C VAL A 60 -6.88 -14.17 -7.38
N PHE A 61 -8.09 -13.77 -7.02
CA PHE A 61 -8.37 -12.45 -6.45
C PHE A 61 -8.60 -12.60 -4.95
N ASP A 62 -7.57 -12.56 -4.15
CA ASP A 62 -7.61 -12.71 -2.69
C ASP A 62 -7.06 -11.51 -1.91
N VAL A 63 -6.61 -10.46 -2.60
CA VAL A 63 -6.17 -9.20 -1.99
C VAL A 63 -6.91 -8.01 -2.61
N VAL A 64 -7.61 -7.27 -1.79
CA VAL A 64 -8.20 -5.95 -2.15
C VAL A 64 -7.23 -4.84 -1.74
N GLU A 65 -6.98 -3.91 -2.66
CA GLU A 65 -6.25 -2.68 -2.37
C GLU A 65 -6.80 -1.54 -3.25
N SER A 66 -7.67 -0.68 -2.67
CA SER A 66 -8.19 -0.73 -1.30
C SER A 66 -9.71 -0.56 -1.30
N ILE A 67 -10.35 -0.89 -0.16
CA ILE A 67 -11.63 -0.28 0.17
C ILE A 67 -11.30 1.10 0.73
N PRO A 68 -11.65 2.21 0.05
CA PRO A 68 -11.28 3.56 0.51
C PRO A 68 -11.97 3.89 1.84
N VAL A 69 -11.21 4.41 2.80
CA VAL A 69 -11.76 4.93 4.04
C VAL A 69 -12.22 6.37 3.80
N HIS A 70 -13.53 6.62 3.89
CA HIS A 70 -14.11 7.94 3.64
C HIS A 70 -13.58 8.99 4.61
N GLU A 71 -13.42 10.25 4.14
CA GLU A 71 -12.89 11.35 4.96
C GLU A 71 -13.72 11.62 6.23
N ASP A 72 -15.04 11.44 6.19
CA ASP A 72 -15.89 11.58 7.37
C ASP A 72 -15.57 10.56 8.48
N ILE A 73 -15.07 9.38 8.13
CA ILE A 73 -14.57 8.41 9.12
C ILE A 73 -13.30 8.94 9.75
N LYS A 74 -12.35 9.40 8.94
CA LYS A 74 -11.06 9.93 9.40
C LYS A 74 -11.25 11.19 10.25
N LEU A 75 -12.21 12.04 9.90
CA LEU A 75 -12.55 13.26 10.61
C LEU A 75 -13.54 13.06 11.79
N GLY A 76 -14.20 11.90 11.89
CA GLY A 76 -15.18 11.60 12.92
C GLY A 76 -16.44 12.47 12.85
N ARG A 77 -16.87 12.83 11.62
CA ARG A 77 -17.99 13.77 11.41
C ARG A 77 -19.00 13.23 10.39
N GLY A 78 -20.07 13.98 10.18
CA GLY A 78 -21.04 13.77 9.10
C GLY A 78 -21.58 12.35 9.04
N GLY A 79 -21.32 11.67 7.91
CA GLY A 79 -21.78 10.31 7.63
C GLY A 79 -20.96 9.18 8.29
N CYS A 80 -20.05 9.46 9.23
CA CYS A 80 -19.11 8.51 9.81
C CYS A 80 -19.73 7.15 10.16
N ALA A 81 -20.85 7.13 10.89
CA ALA A 81 -21.52 5.89 11.30
C ALA A 81 -22.02 5.08 10.09
N ARG A 82 -22.64 5.74 9.12
CA ARG A 82 -23.11 5.12 7.87
C ARG A 82 -21.94 4.53 7.08
N TYR A 83 -20.88 5.30 6.92
CA TYR A 83 -19.72 4.85 6.14
C TYR A 83 -18.96 3.70 6.81
N ILE A 84 -18.94 3.63 8.15
CA ILE A 84 -18.41 2.47 8.87
C ILE A 84 -19.29 1.22 8.62
N GLU A 85 -20.61 1.34 8.63
CA GLU A 85 -21.49 0.20 8.32
C GLU A 85 -21.33 -0.25 6.86
N ASN A 86 -21.24 0.68 5.92
CA ASN A 86 -20.93 0.38 4.52
C ASN A 86 -19.57 -0.33 4.38
N TYR A 87 -18.57 0.11 5.12
CA TYR A 87 -17.25 -0.53 5.11
C TYR A 87 -17.30 -1.98 5.62
N LYS A 88 -18.06 -2.22 6.69
CA LYS A 88 -18.32 -3.58 7.23
C LYS A 88 -19.03 -4.47 6.20
N GLU A 89 -20.00 -3.91 5.48
CA GLU A 89 -20.67 -4.65 4.41
C GLU A 89 -19.72 -4.97 3.25
N ASN A 90 -18.86 -4.05 2.88
CA ASN A 90 -17.82 -4.30 1.88
C ASN A 90 -16.87 -5.44 2.30
N ILE A 91 -16.45 -5.48 3.57
CA ILE A 91 -15.65 -6.62 4.09
C ILE A 91 -16.39 -7.94 3.91
N ARG A 92 -17.68 -8.00 4.27
CA ARG A 92 -18.50 -9.23 4.12
C ARG A 92 -18.60 -9.65 2.66
N ARG A 93 -18.82 -8.69 1.76
CA ARG A 93 -18.95 -8.97 0.32
C ARG A 93 -17.66 -9.50 -0.27
N VAL A 94 -16.55 -8.80 -0.09
CA VAL A 94 -15.26 -9.26 -0.63
C VAL A 94 -14.85 -10.62 -0.06
N ALA A 95 -15.17 -10.90 1.21
CA ALA A 95 -14.94 -12.21 1.83
C ALA A 95 -15.72 -13.34 1.14
N ARG A 96 -16.99 -13.11 0.77
CA ARG A 96 -17.79 -14.10 0.02
C ARG A 96 -17.18 -14.44 -1.34
N HIS A 97 -16.47 -13.50 -1.96
CA HIS A 97 -15.76 -13.68 -3.22
C HIS A 97 -14.32 -14.18 -3.08
N GLY A 98 -13.94 -14.66 -1.89
CA GLY A 98 -12.66 -15.33 -1.65
C GLY A 98 -11.53 -14.44 -1.16
N VAL A 99 -11.72 -13.13 -1.05
CA VAL A 99 -10.70 -12.20 -0.54
C VAL A 99 -10.31 -12.55 0.89
N LYS A 100 -8.99 -12.55 1.15
CA LYS A 100 -8.38 -12.87 2.44
C LYS A 100 -7.66 -11.69 3.08
N CYS A 101 -7.32 -10.68 2.29
CA CYS A 101 -6.61 -9.51 2.77
C CYS A 101 -7.21 -8.23 2.16
N VAL A 102 -7.49 -7.25 3.01
CA VAL A 102 -7.89 -5.90 2.60
C VAL A 102 -6.79 -4.93 3.04
N CYS A 103 -6.00 -4.47 2.08
CA CYS A 103 -5.07 -3.37 2.26
C CYS A 103 -5.85 -2.05 2.25
N TYR A 104 -5.63 -1.21 3.25
CA TYR A 104 -6.25 0.10 3.37
C TYR A 104 -5.28 1.10 3.97
N ASN A 105 -5.56 2.38 3.86
CA ASN A 105 -4.81 3.44 4.53
C ASN A 105 -5.75 4.35 5.33
N PHE A 106 -5.16 5.17 6.19
CA PHE A 106 -5.89 6.17 6.99
C PHE A 106 -5.28 7.56 6.82
N MET A 107 -4.69 7.79 5.66
CA MET A 107 -4.01 9.05 5.29
C MET A 107 -5.02 10.15 5.04
N PRO A 108 -4.87 11.33 5.68
CA PRO A 108 -5.69 12.50 5.39
C PRO A 108 -5.53 12.99 3.95
N VAL A 109 -6.62 13.17 3.24
CA VAL A 109 -6.75 13.79 1.90
C VAL A 109 -5.98 13.04 0.80
N PHE A 110 -4.68 12.85 0.96
CA PHE A 110 -3.79 12.25 -0.03
C PHE A 110 -3.32 10.86 0.41
N ASP A 111 -3.33 9.91 -0.50
CA ASP A 111 -2.67 8.63 -0.33
C ASP A 111 -1.13 8.82 -0.38
N TRP A 112 -0.45 8.11 -1.28
CA TRP A 112 0.97 8.37 -1.50
C TRP A 112 1.18 9.67 -2.28
N THR A 113 2.25 10.39 -1.97
CA THR A 113 2.56 11.69 -2.59
C THR A 113 3.99 11.72 -3.10
N ARG A 114 4.17 12.28 -4.31
CA ARG A 114 5.48 12.51 -4.93
C ARG A 114 5.53 13.94 -5.47
N THR A 115 6.73 14.47 -5.62
CA THR A 115 6.94 15.79 -6.23
C THR A 115 7.10 15.71 -7.73
N GLN A 116 7.52 14.54 -8.24
CA GLN A 116 7.62 14.27 -9.67
C GLN A 116 7.42 12.76 -9.95
N LEU A 117 6.75 12.43 -11.08
CA LEU A 117 6.45 11.04 -11.46
C LEU A 117 7.37 10.47 -12.55
N ASP A 118 8.14 11.29 -13.21
CA ASP A 118 8.88 10.97 -14.43
C ASP A 118 10.33 11.45 -14.39
N LYS A 119 10.94 11.45 -13.21
CA LYS A 119 12.34 11.84 -13.07
C LYS A 119 13.22 10.93 -13.91
N ALA A 120 13.86 11.50 -14.94
CA ALA A 120 14.77 10.77 -15.81
C ALA A 120 16.04 10.34 -15.05
N ALA A 121 16.41 9.08 -15.21
CA ALA A 121 17.65 8.50 -14.72
C ALA A 121 18.71 8.41 -15.84
N PRO A 122 20.01 8.30 -15.50
CA PRO A 122 21.08 8.22 -16.51
C PRO A 122 20.98 7.04 -17.46
N ASP A 123 20.29 5.96 -17.08
CA ASP A 123 20.04 4.78 -17.89
C ASP A 123 18.86 4.92 -18.86
N GLY A 124 18.22 6.09 -18.91
CA GLY A 124 17.06 6.37 -19.74
C GLY A 124 15.72 5.92 -19.15
N SER A 125 15.71 5.32 -17.96
CA SER A 125 14.47 5.03 -17.23
C SER A 125 13.90 6.30 -16.57
N THR A 126 12.64 6.25 -16.14
CA THR A 126 12.06 7.27 -15.29
C THR A 126 11.54 6.67 -13.98
N SER A 127 11.55 7.46 -12.91
CA SER A 127 11.10 7.01 -11.60
C SER A 127 10.33 8.10 -10.84
N LEU A 128 9.59 7.65 -9.83
CA LEU A 128 8.88 8.50 -8.89
C LEU A 128 9.87 9.06 -7.87
N VAL A 129 9.77 10.35 -7.56
CA VAL A 129 10.65 11.01 -6.60
C VAL A 129 9.91 11.95 -5.66
N MET A 130 10.47 12.13 -4.48
CA MET A 130 10.08 13.15 -3.51
C MET A 130 11.31 14.00 -3.19
N TYR A 131 11.31 15.25 -3.63
CA TYR A 131 12.38 16.20 -3.33
C TYR A 131 11.87 17.28 -2.38
N MET A 132 12.56 17.44 -1.25
CA MET A 132 12.14 18.35 -0.19
C MET A 132 12.20 19.83 -0.59
N ASP A 133 13.06 20.21 -1.51
CA ASP A 133 13.13 21.56 -2.08
C ASP A 133 11.91 21.84 -2.98
N GLN A 134 11.53 20.87 -3.80
CA GLN A 134 10.31 20.97 -4.62
C GLN A 134 9.07 21.01 -3.73
N LEU A 135 8.99 20.15 -2.70
CA LEU A 135 7.86 20.10 -1.77
C LEU A 135 7.61 21.44 -1.08
N LYS A 136 8.68 22.16 -0.68
CA LYS A 136 8.57 23.49 -0.05
C LYS A 136 7.96 24.55 -0.96
N GLY A 137 8.09 24.38 -2.27
CA GLY A 137 7.54 25.27 -3.28
C GLY A 137 6.10 24.95 -3.70
N LEU A 138 5.56 23.82 -3.24
CA LEU A 138 4.22 23.38 -3.59
C LEU A 138 3.18 23.88 -2.59
N ASP A 139 2.14 24.52 -3.13
CA ASP A 139 0.93 24.84 -2.37
C ASP A 139 -0.22 24.01 -2.94
N PRO A 140 -0.73 22.98 -2.19
CA PRO A 140 -1.78 22.09 -2.66
C PRO A 140 -3.12 22.80 -2.92
N LEU A 141 -3.28 24.03 -2.40
CA LEU A 141 -4.48 24.84 -2.58
C LEU A 141 -4.37 25.84 -3.73
N ARG A 142 -3.19 25.91 -4.39
CA ARG A 142 -2.95 26.81 -5.51
C ARG A 142 -3.64 26.33 -6.80
N ASP A 143 -4.10 27.29 -7.60
CA ASP A 143 -4.72 27.00 -8.90
C ASP A 143 -3.76 26.30 -9.87
N GLY A 144 -4.28 25.27 -10.57
CA GLY A 144 -3.54 24.55 -11.61
C GLY A 144 -2.49 23.56 -11.11
N LEU A 145 -2.40 23.30 -9.80
CA LEU A 145 -1.50 22.28 -9.28
C LEU A 145 -2.18 20.92 -9.36
N SER A 146 -1.60 20.02 -10.15
CA SER A 146 -1.85 18.59 -10.08
C SER A 146 -0.65 17.96 -9.33
N LEU A 147 -0.89 17.44 -8.14
CA LEU A 147 0.14 16.71 -7.41
C LEU A 147 0.24 15.29 -7.98
N PRO A 148 1.45 14.85 -8.31
CA PRO A 148 1.69 13.50 -8.78
C PRO A 148 1.26 12.44 -7.74
N GLY A 149 0.58 11.40 -8.21
CA GLY A 149 0.04 10.35 -7.34
C GLY A 149 -1.31 10.69 -6.73
N TRP A 150 -1.82 11.85 -7.08
CA TRP A 150 -3.03 12.40 -6.54
C TRP A 150 -4.20 12.20 -7.49
N ASP A 151 -5.24 11.54 -7.00
CA ASP A 151 -6.52 11.55 -7.70
C ASP A 151 -7.15 12.93 -7.49
N ALA A 152 -7.53 13.58 -8.58
CA ALA A 152 -8.22 14.88 -8.57
C ALA A 152 -9.66 14.76 -8.02
N SER A 153 -9.81 14.04 -6.90
CA SER A 153 -11.09 13.63 -6.32
C SER A 153 -11.82 14.76 -5.60
N TYR A 154 -11.14 15.88 -5.37
CA TYR A 154 -11.73 17.00 -4.61
C TYR A 154 -11.69 18.29 -5.39
N GLU A 155 -12.84 19.00 -5.42
CA GLU A 155 -12.89 20.39 -5.79
C GLU A 155 -12.11 21.24 -4.78
N LYS A 156 -11.55 22.37 -5.20
CA LYS A 156 -10.64 23.19 -4.37
C LYS A 156 -11.25 23.66 -3.06
N ASP A 157 -12.52 24.04 -3.08
CA ASP A 157 -13.19 24.52 -1.88
C ASP A 157 -13.38 23.37 -0.89
N GLN A 158 -13.71 22.17 -1.37
CA GLN A 158 -13.75 20.96 -0.55
C GLN A 158 -12.38 20.65 0.06
N MET A 159 -11.33 20.84 -0.71
CA MET A 159 -9.97 20.64 -0.23
C MET A 159 -9.58 21.64 0.87
N ARG A 160 -9.90 22.95 0.71
CA ARG A 160 -9.69 23.95 1.76
C ARG A 160 -10.42 23.59 3.04
N GLU A 161 -11.67 23.12 2.93
CA GLU A 161 -12.47 22.67 4.07
C GLU A 161 -11.84 21.46 4.76
N LEU A 162 -11.33 20.48 3.98
CA LEU A 162 -10.65 19.31 4.51
C LEU A 162 -9.36 19.70 5.25
N PHE A 163 -8.52 20.56 4.66
CA PHE A 163 -7.29 21.04 5.30
C PHE A 163 -7.58 21.76 6.63
N ALA A 164 -8.57 22.65 6.66
CA ALA A 164 -8.98 23.34 7.88
C ALA A 164 -9.48 22.32 8.93
N ALA A 165 -10.30 21.35 8.52
CA ALA A 165 -10.82 20.33 9.44
C ALA A 165 -9.71 19.45 10.02
N TYR A 166 -8.69 19.07 9.24
CA TYR A 166 -7.55 18.31 9.75
C TYR A 166 -6.61 19.13 10.63
N ALA A 167 -6.44 20.43 10.35
CA ALA A 167 -5.70 21.33 11.23
C ALA A 167 -6.36 21.44 12.61
N ASP A 168 -7.68 21.54 12.67
CA ASP A 168 -8.44 21.57 13.91
C ASP A 168 -8.44 20.22 14.63
N LEU A 169 -8.55 19.10 13.89
CA LEU A 169 -8.57 17.74 14.45
C LEU A 169 -7.24 17.35 15.07
N GLY A 170 -6.16 17.66 14.37
CA GLY A 170 -4.80 17.27 14.73
C GLY A 170 -4.55 15.77 14.78
N GLU A 171 -3.32 15.39 15.13
CA GLU A 171 -2.89 14.00 15.21
C GLU A 171 -3.69 13.20 16.25
N GLY A 172 -3.96 13.80 17.41
CA GLY A 172 -4.70 13.14 18.50
C GLY A 172 -6.12 12.76 18.11
N GLY A 173 -6.80 13.63 17.38
CA GLY A 173 -8.15 13.37 16.86
C GLY A 173 -8.14 12.28 15.78
N LEU A 174 -7.14 12.29 14.90
CA LEU A 174 -7.00 11.25 13.86
C LEU A 174 -6.78 9.86 14.49
N TRP A 175 -5.95 9.76 15.53
CA TRP A 175 -5.78 8.51 16.30
C TRP A 175 -7.06 8.03 16.94
N LYS A 176 -7.85 8.94 17.55
CA LYS A 176 -9.14 8.60 18.16
C LYS A 176 -10.12 8.05 17.13
N ASN A 177 -10.16 8.64 15.94
CA ASN A 177 -11.06 8.22 14.88
C ASN A 177 -10.60 6.88 14.24
N LEU A 178 -9.30 6.64 14.14
CA LEU A 178 -8.75 5.32 13.76
C LEU A 178 -9.16 4.26 14.80
N GLU A 179 -9.11 4.57 16.08
CA GLU A 179 -9.54 3.65 17.15
C GLU A 179 -11.03 3.29 17.02
N VAL A 180 -11.91 4.27 16.78
CA VAL A 180 -13.34 4.03 16.53
C VAL A 180 -13.55 3.14 15.33
N PHE A 181 -12.86 3.42 14.24
CA PHE A 181 -12.95 2.64 13.01
C PHE A 181 -12.49 1.20 13.22
N LEU A 182 -11.31 0.97 13.79
CA LEU A 182 -10.75 -0.38 13.99
C LEU A 182 -11.62 -1.21 14.93
N LYS A 183 -12.08 -0.64 16.05
CA LYS A 183 -12.99 -1.35 16.97
C LYS A 183 -14.30 -1.77 16.31
N ALA A 184 -14.75 -1.05 15.30
CA ALA A 184 -15.97 -1.39 14.56
C ALA A 184 -15.74 -2.44 13.46
N VAL A 185 -14.62 -2.36 12.71
CA VAL A 185 -14.43 -3.19 11.50
C VAL A 185 -13.66 -4.48 11.75
N ILE A 186 -12.70 -4.50 12.71
CA ILE A 186 -11.86 -5.68 12.96
C ILE A 186 -12.66 -6.91 13.39
N PRO A 187 -13.66 -6.82 14.30
CA PRO A 187 -14.48 -8.00 14.65
C PRO A 187 -15.24 -8.59 13.44
N VAL A 188 -15.66 -7.74 12.49
CA VAL A 188 -16.32 -8.18 11.26
C VAL A 188 -15.32 -8.88 10.35
N ALA A 189 -14.14 -8.31 10.15
CA ALA A 189 -13.08 -8.92 9.36
C ALA A 189 -12.67 -10.29 9.92
N GLU A 190 -12.49 -10.39 11.23
CA GLU A 190 -12.18 -11.63 11.93
C GLU A 190 -13.25 -12.69 11.71
N SER A 191 -14.53 -12.34 11.87
CA SER A 191 -15.65 -13.27 11.62
C SER A 191 -15.75 -13.74 10.17
N CYS A 192 -15.21 -12.95 9.22
CA CYS A 192 -15.17 -13.27 7.80
C CYS A 192 -13.88 -13.97 7.37
N GLY A 193 -12.91 -14.16 8.26
CA GLY A 193 -11.59 -14.72 7.92
C GLY A 193 -10.76 -13.81 7.01
N VAL A 194 -10.94 -12.49 7.12
CA VAL A 194 -10.22 -11.47 6.36
C VAL A 194 -9.24 -10.73 7.28
N ARG A 195 -8.03 -10.49 6.79
CA ARG A 195 -7.05 -9.63 7.48
C ARG A 195 -7.16 -8.20 6.95
N MET A 196 -7.44 -7.26 7.84
CA MET A 196 -7.37 -5.83 7.57
C MET A 196 -5.93 -5.38 7.73
N ALA A 197 -5.29 -4.98 6.64
CA ALA A 197 -3.87 -4.69 6.58
C ALA A 197 -3.63 -3.21 6.30
N ILE A 198 -3.35 -2.42 7.35
CA ILE A 198 -3.12 -0.98 7.17
C ILE A 198 -1.78 -0.73 6.47
N HIS A 199 -1.81 0.12 5.42
CA HIS A 199 -0.62 0.61 4.74
C HIS A 199 -0.02 1.79 5.53
N PRO A 200 1.31 1.85 5.72
CA PRO A 200 1.95 3.00 6.34
C PRO A 200 1.80 4.26 5.50
N ASP A 201 1.88 5.40 6.15
CA ASP A 201 1.85 6.69 5.45
C ASP A 201 3.02 6.81 4.46
N ASP A 202 2.76 7.38 3.30
CA ASP A 202 3.75 7.52 2.22
C ASP A 202 3.80 8.97 1.68
N PRO A 203 4.80 9.74 2.07
CA PRO A 203 5.91 9.43 3.01
C PRO A 203 5.46 9.36 4.47
N PRO A 204 6.27 8.74 5.36
CA PRO A 204 5.93 8.53 6.77
C PRO A 204 6.26 9.76 7.65
N TYR A 205 5.96 10.95 7.16
CA TYR A 205 6.09 12.23 7.86
C TYR A 205 5.03 13.22 7.33
N PRO A 206 4.65 14.23 8.15
CA PRO A 206 3.65 15.23 7.75
C PRO A 206 4.03 15.97 6.48
N ILE A 207 3.06 16.14 5.59
CA ILE A 207 3.17 16.94 4.37
C ILE A 207 2.02 17.94 4.32
N PHE A 208 2.27 19.15 3.86
CA PHE A 208 1.28 20.23 3.74
C PHE A 208 0.51 20.53 5.04
N GLY A 209 1.10 20.25 6.20
CA GLY A 209 0.43 20.40 7.50
C GLY A 209 -0.57 19.30 7.86
N LEU A 210 -0.77 18.30 7.00
CA LEU A 210 -1.64 17.17 7.29
C LEU A 210 -0.94 16.17 8.21
N PRO A 211 -1.62 15.67 9.26
CA PRO A 211 -1.03 14.69 10.17
C PRO A 211 -0.80 13.34 9.47
N ARG A 212 0.27 12.64 9.88
CA ARG A 212 0.59 11.27 9.48
C ARG A 212 0.79 10.44 10.74
N ILE A 213 0.12 9.30 10.86
CA ILE A 213 0.06 8.51 12.11
C ILE A 213 0.58 7.09 12.00
N ILE A 214 0.76 6.55 10.79
CA ILE A 214 1.29 5.20 10.58
C ILE A 214 2.71 5.31 10.00
N THR A 215 3.67 5.75 10.83
CA THR A 215 4.94 6.31 10.35
C THR A 215 6.19 5.59 10.86
N CYS A 216 6.10 4.90 11.99
CA CYS A 216 7.26 4.28 12.66
C CYS A 216 6.84 3.14 13.59
N GLU A 217 7.81 2.41 14.12
CA GLU A 217 7.59 1.26 15.01
C GLU A 217 6.61 1.56 16.15
N LYS A 218 6.82 2.67 16.88
CA LYS A 218 5.94 3.08 17.99
C LYS A 218 4.49 3.23 17.55
N ASN A 219 4.27 3.79 16.36
CA ASN A 219 2.94 4.04 15.83
C ASN A 219 2.31 2.75 15.30
N LEU A 220 3.09 1.86 14.71
CA LEU A 220 2.63 0.53 14.30
C LEU A 220 2.22 -0.31 15.53
N ASP A 221 3.00 -0.31 16.60
CA ASP A 221 2.64 -0.98 17.85
C ASP A 221 1.36 -0.40 18.45
N ARG A 222 1.22 0.94 18.47
CA ARG A 222 0.01 1.62 18.95
C ARG A 222 -1.22 1.20 18.16
N MET A 223 -1.13 1.16 16.84
CA MET A 223 -2.22 0.76 15.96
C MET A 223 -2.64 -0.70 16.21
N LEU A 224 -1.67 -1.61 16.29
CA LEU A 224 -1.94 -3.03 16.55
C LEU A 224 -2.56 -3.28 17.93
N ALA A 225 -2.22 -2.45 18.93
CA ALA A 225 -2.76 -2.54 20.28
C ALA A 225 -4.21 -2.05 20.41
N ILE A 226 -4.75 -1.30 19.44
CA ILE A 226 -6.16 -0.83 19.46
C ILE A 226 -7.11 -2.03 19.49
N VAL A 227 -6.86 -3.03 18.68
CA VAL A 227 -7.55 -4.33 18.71
C VAL A 227 -6.49 -5.41 18.52
N ASP A 228 -6.18 -6.16 19.56
CA ASP A 228 -5.17 -7.22 19.52
C ASP A 228 -5.75 -8.50 18.90
N SER A 229 -5.85 -8.51 17.59
CA SER A 229 -6.36 -9.62 16.77
C SER A 229 -5.46 -9.82 15.55
N PRO A 230 -5.23 -11.05 15.10
CA PRO A 230 -4.57 -11.32 13.81
C PRO A 230 -5.28 -10.67 12.62
N ALA A 231 -6.58 -10.41 12.71
CA ALA A 231 -7.34 -9.68 11.69
C ALA A 231 -6.94 -8.20 11.61
N ASN A 232 -6.35 -7.60 12.66
CA ASN A 232 -5.74 -6.28 12.65
C ASN A 232 -4.25 -6.42 12.33
N SER A 233 -3.86 -6.18 11.09
CA SER A 233 -2.55 -6.50 10.53
C SER A 233 -1.94 -5.31 9.78
N LEU A 234 -0.74 -5.53 9.27
CA LEU A 234 0.02 -4.56 8.50
C LEU A 234 0.11 -4.97 7.03
N THR A 235 -0.06 -4.00 6.15
CA THR A 235 0.64 -3.97 4.87
C THR A 235 1.98 -3.30 5.13
N LEU A 236 3.06 -4.07 5.25
CA LEU A 236 4.37 -3.48 5.49
C LEU A 236 5.01 -3.10 4.16
N CYS A 237 5.07 -1.79 3.89
CA CYS A 237 5.68 -1.25 2.67
C CYS A 237 7.12 -0.84 2.95
N THR A 238 8.06 -1.51 2.28
CA THR A 238 9.50 -1.25 2.48
C THR A 238 9.89 0.13 2.01
N GLY A 239 9.29 0.61 0.91
CA GLY A 239 9.60 1.94 0.38
C GLY A 239 9.00 3.07 1.21
N SER A 240 7.74 2.95 1.65
CA SER A 240 7.08 3.98 2.44
C SER A 240 7.76 4.17 3.80
N LEU A 241 8.02 3.11 4.54
CA LEU A 241 8.75 3.21 5.81
C LEU A 241 10.24 3.49 5.58
N GLY A 242 10.83 2.87 4.57
CA GLY A 242 12.27 2.91 4.32
C GLY A 242 12.77 4.19 3.65
N CYS A 243 11.90 5.07 3.13
CA CYS A 243 12.33 6.37 2.66
C CYS A 243 12.78 7.29 3.81
N ALA A 244 12.34 7.02 5.04
CA ALA A 244 12.73 7.76 6.23
C ALA A 244 13.85 7.02 6.99
N ALA A 245 14.96 7.72 7.23
CA ALA A 245 16.16 7.14 7.84
C ALA A 245 15.96 6.72 9.31
N PHE A 246 14.92 7.18 9.98
CA PHE A 246 14.61 6.78 11.35
C PHE A 246 13.93 5.39 11.45
N ASN A 247 13.58 4.75 10.33
CA ASN A 247 13.02 3.41 10.31
C ASN A 247 14.09 2.38 9.86
N ASP A 248 14.36 1.40 10.71
CA ASP A 248 15.04 0.16 10.32
C ASP A 248 14.01 -0.83 9.80
N VAL A 249 13.81 -0.85 8.48
CA VAL A 249 12.79 -1.69 7.84
C VAL A 249 13.04 -3.18 8.09
N THR A 250 14.28 -3.62 8.09
CA THR A 250 14.63 -5.03 8.34
C THR A 250 14.25 -5.44 9.76
N ALA A 251 14.52 -4.59 10.75
CA ALA A 251 14.12 -4.82 12.13
C ALA A 251 12.58 -4.83 12.28
N LEU A 252 11.87 -3.92 11.60
CA LEU A 252 10.40 -3.89 11.59
C LEU A 252 9.81 -5.19 11.00
N VAL A 253 10.33 -5.62 9.85
CA VAL A 253 9.90 -6.88 9.22
C VAL A 253 10.13 -8.05 10.16
N ARG A 254 11.31 -8.17 10.74
CA ARG A 254 11.63 -9.26 11.69
C ARG A 254 10.67 -9.26 12.88
N LYS A 255 10.41 -8.10 13.48
CA LYS A 255 9.53 -7.95 14.63
C LYS A 255 8.09 -8.37 14.31
N TYR A 256 7.53 -7.84 13.23
CA TYR A 256 6.11 -8.05 12.94
C TYR A 256 5.83 -9.37 12.23
N ALA A 257 6.78 -9.94 11.48
CA ALA A 257 6.68 -11.29 10.94
C ALA A 257 6.69 -12.34 12.09
N ALA A 258 7.59 -12.19 13.06
CA ALA A 258 7.65 -13.07 14.24
C ALA A 258 6.36 -13.07 15.08
N ARG A 259 5.55 -12.01 14.98
CA ARG A 259 4.27 -11.85 15.69
C ARG A 259 3.05 -12.20 14.84
N ASP A 260 3.25 -12.69 13.61
CA ASP A 260 2.19 -12.87 12.60
C ASP A 260 1.31 -11.62 12.41
N ARG A 261 1.94 -10.44 12.35
CA ARG A 261 1.22 -9.18 12.15
C ARG A 261 1.38 -8.57 10.77
N ILE A 262 2.07 -9.23 9.85
CA ILE A 262 2.17 -8.82 8.46
C ILE A 262 1.23 -9.71 7.64
N ALA A 263 0.19 -9.12 7.04
CA ALA A 263 -0.67 -9.83 6.10
C ALA A 263 -0.19 -9.66 4.66
N PHE A 264 0.42 -8.49 4.37
CA PHE A 264 0.83 -8.13 3.03
C PHE A 264 2.16 -7.37 3.04
N MET A 265 3.05 -7.72 2.14
CA MET A 265 4.32 -7.03 1.93
C MET A 265 4.30 -6.28 0.59
N HIS A 266 4.56 -4.98 0.65
CA HIS A 266 4.95 -4.19 -0.52
C HIS A 266 6.46 -4.05 -0.51
N ILE A 267 7.12 -4.65 -1.49
CA ILE A 267 8.57 -4.64 -1.55
C ILE A 267 9.03 -3.80 -2.75
N ARG A 268 9.71 -2.73 -2.46
CA ARG A 268 10.41 -1.86 -3.42
C ARG A 268 11.64 -1.24 -2.79
N ASN A 269 12.54 -0.71 -3.58
CA ASN A 269 13.73 -0.03 -3.11
C ASN A 269 13.65 1.48 -3.35
N VAL A 270 14.26 2.23 -2.47
CA VAL A 270 14.37 3.69 -2.54
C VAL A 270 15.80 4.13 -2.24
N GLN A 271 16.27 5.17 -2.93
CA GLN A 271 17.49 5.88 -2.57
C GLN A 271 17.12 7.05 -1.67
N ARG A 272 17.64 7.07 -0.45
CA ARG A 272 17.48 8.17 0.52
C ARG A 272 18.56 9.21 0.33
N PHE A 273 18.21 10.49 0.61
CA PHE A 273 19.13 11.61 0.68
C PHE A 273 19.12 12.23 2.09
N ALA A 274 20.16 12.95 2.44
CA ALA A 274 20.35 13.50 3.79
C ALA A 274 19.30 14.55 4.18
N ASP A 275 18.70 15.22 3.21
CA ASP A 275 17.68 16.25 3.42
C ASP A 275 16.26 15.69 3.61
N GLY A 276 16.09 14.37 3.56
CA GLY A 276 14.78 13.68 3.61
C GLY A 276 14.15 13.42 2.25
N SER A 277 14.77 13.88 1.17
CA SER A 277 14.38 13.52 -0.20
C SER A 277 14.62 12.04 -0.46
N PHE A 278 13.88 11.46 -1.42
CA PHE A 278 14.12 10.10 -1.89
C PHE A 278 13.72 9.92 -3.35
N GLU A 279 14.31 8.91 -3.97
CA GLU A 279 13.99 8.43 -5.32
C GLU A 279 13.62 6.96 -5.27
N GLU A 280 12.60 6.54 -6.01
CA GLU A 280 12.32 5.12 -6.20
C GLU A 280 13.33 4.49 -7.14
N ARG A 281 13.75 3.26 -6.85
CA ARG A 281 14.83 2.57 -7.54
C ARG A 281 14.42 1.16 -7.95
N ALA A 282 15.23 0.54 -8.80
CA ALA A 282 15.08 -0.89 -9.10
C ALA A 282 15.11 -1.73 -7.82
N HIS A 283 14.43 -2.86 -7.81
CA HIS A 283 14.35 -3.76 -6.65
C HIS A 283 15.70 -4.35 -6.23
N PHE A 284 16.69 -4.43 -7.12
CA PHE A 284 18.01 -4.94 -6.79
C PHE A 284 18.65 -4.14 -5.66
N SER A 285 19.04 -4.79 -4.54
CA SER A 285 19.48 -4.12 -3.31
C SER A 285 20.55 -3.04 -3.53
N PRO A 286 21.61 -3.25 -4.34
CA PRO A 286 22.62 -2.23 -4.59
C PRO A 286 22.13 -0.97 -5.32
N CYS A 287 20.91 -0.97 -5.88
CA CYS A 287 20.37 0.19 -6.59
C CYS A 287 19.78 1.26 -5.66
N GLY A 288 19.56 0.96 -4.38
CA GLY A 288 18.97 1.88 -3.42
C GLY A 288 19.59 1.77 -2.03
N SER A 289 18.84 2.24 -1.04
CA SER A 289 19.26 2.30 0.36
C SER A 289 18.78 1.13 1.22
N LEU A 290 17.97 0.22 0.65
CA LEU A 290 17.40 -0.91 1.38
C LEU A 290 18.04 -2.22 0.92
N ASP A 291 18.38 -3.08 1.88
CA ASP A 291 18.84 -4.44 1.60
C ASP A 291 17.65 -5.38 1.53
N LEU A 292 17.15 -5.62 0.31
CA LEU A 292 15.99 -6.49 0.09
C LEU A 292 16.31 -7.97 0.38
N TYR A 293 17.59 -8.36 0.33
CA TYR A 293 17.98 -9.71 0.75
C TYR A 293 17.73 -9.91 2.26
N GLU A 294 18.21 -8.99 3.10
CA GLU A 294 17.99 -9.08 4.56
C GLU A 294 16.51 -8.97 4.93
N ILE A 295 15.73 -8.19 4.18
CA ILE A 295 14.27 -8.08 4.36
C ILE A 295 13.59 -9.41 4.04
N VAL A 296 13.86 -10.01 2.88
CA VAL A 296 13.29 -11.32 2.49
C VAL A 296 13.75 -12.43 3.44
N LYS A 297 15.02 -12.40 3.82
CA LYS A 297 15.56 -13.33 4.80
C LYS A 297 14.81 -13.23 6.13
N ALA A 298 14.52 -12.03 6.62
CA ALA A 298 13.74 -11.83 7.85
C ALA A 298 12.31 -12.39 7.73
N LEU A 299 11.67 -12.31 6.57
CA LEU A 299 10.37 -12.94 6.32
C LEU A 299 10.46 -14.48 6.39
N VAL A 300 11.42 -15.06 5.66
CA VAL A 300 11.59 -16.51 5.58
C VAL A 300 11.98 -17.11 6.95
N ASP A 301 12.91 -16.46 7.65
CA ASP A 301 13.35 -16.92 8.98
C ASP A 301 12.18 -16.98 9.98
N ASN A 302 11.20 -16.09 9.86
CA ASN A 302 10.02 -16.02 10.73
C ASN A 302 8.77 -16.73 10.15
N GLY A 303 8.91 -17.50 9.07
CA GLY A 303 7.83 -18.33 8.53
C GLY A 303 6.69 -17.56 7.90
N PHE A 304 6.95 -16.37 7.36
CA PHE A 304 5.92 -15.57 6.68
C PHE A 304 5.31 -16.30 5.48
N ASP A 305 3.99 -16.39 5.44
CA ASP A 305 3.20 -17.08 4.40
C ASP A 305 2.14 -16.19 3.73
N GLY A 306 2.20 -14.89 4.02
CA GLY A 306 1.29 -13.88 3.49
C GLY A 306 1.55 -13.51 2.03
N TYR A 307 0.93 -12.42 1.62
CA TYR A 307 1.05 -11.89 0.26
C TYR A 307 2.27 -10.98 0.12
N VAL A 308 2.91 -11.05 -1.06
CA VAL A 308 4.05 -10.20 -1.43
C VAL A 308 3.78 -9.62 -2.81
N ARG A 309 4.01 -8.34 -3.00
CA ARG A 309 4.06 -7.78 -4.35
C ARG A 309 5.31 -6.93 -4.57
N PRO A 310 5.88 -6.95 -5.79
CA PRO A 310 6.74 -5.86 -6.24
C PRO A 310 5.86 -4.62 -6.27
N ASP A 311 6.22 -3.61 -5.48
CA ASP A 311 5.40 -2.42 -5.32
C ASP A 311 5.52 -1.49 -6.54
N HIS A 312 5.99 -0.26 -6.37
CA HIS A 312 6.28 0.59 -7.51
C HIS A 312 7.53 0.11 -8.26
N GLY A 313 7.54 0.32 -9.58
CA GLY A 313 8.69 0.13 -10.45
C GLY A 313 9.01 1.41 -11.22
N ARG A 314 10.17 1.45 -11.84
CA ARG A 314 10.53 2.49 -12.81
C ARG A 314 9.77 2.24 -14.12
N MET A 315 9.64 3.26 -14.94
CA MET A 315 9.24 3.08 -16.33
C MET A 315 10.50 2.83 -17.16
N ILE A 316 10.61 1.63 -17.73
CA ILE A 316 11.78 1.17 -18.49
C ILE A 316 11.37 0.69 -19.88
N PHE A 317 12.32 0.55 -20.79
CA PHE A 317 12.15 0.00 -22.16
C PHE A 317 11.10 0.74 -23.00
N GLY A 318 10.88 2.05 -22.73
CA GLY A 318 9.89 2.84 -23.44
C GLY A 318 8.44 2.51 -23.06
N GLU A 319 8.22 1.82 -21.96
CA GLU A 319 6.89 1.53 -21.45
C GLU A 319 6.12 2.81 -21.13
N THR A 320 4.85 2.84 -21.50
CA THR A 320 3.90 3.91 -21.20
C THR A 320 2.78 3.40 -20.31
N GLY A 321 2.15 4.30 -19.57
CA GLY A 321 1.06 3.94 -18.65
C GLY A 321 1.12 4.73 -17.36
N ARG A 322 0.53 4.17 -16.29
CA ARG A 322 0.54 4.80 -14.96
C ARG A 322 1.96 4.78 -14.39
N PRO A 323 2.57 5.94 -14.10
CA PRO A 323 3.90 6.01 -13.51
C PRO A 323 4.01 5.18 -12.23
N GLY A 324 5.08 4.41 -12.11
CA GLY A 324 5.28 3.49 -10.99
C GLY A 324 4.61 2.12 -11.16
N TYR A 325 3.67 1.98 -12.09
CA TYR A 325 2.85 0.77 -12.24
C TYR A 325 2.97 0.08 -13.62
N GLY A 326 4.06 0.31 -14.33
CA GLY A 326 4.40 -0.42 -15.55
C GLY A 326 4.63 -1.92 -15.30
N LEU A 327 4.62 -2.71 -16.36
CA LEU A 327 4.83 -4.16 -16.28
C LEU A 327 6.29 -4.52 -16.04
N TYR A 328 7.21 -3.95 -16.84
CA TYR A 328 8.54 -4.53 -17.00
C TYR A 328 9.39 -4.46 -15.72
N ASP A 329 9.55 -3.30 -15.09
CA ASP A 329 10.40 -3.20 -13.91
C ASP A 329 9.78 -3.93 -12.70
N ARG A 330 8.45 -3.95 -12.59
CA ARG A 330 7.76 -4.75 -11.56
C ARG A 330 7.90 -6.26 -11.83
N ALA A 331 7.91 -6.70 -13.10
CA ALA A 331 8.17 -8.11 -13.44
C ALA A 331 9.63 -8.50 -13.11
N LEU A 332 10.60 -7.61 -13.40
CA LEU A 332 11.99 -7.81 -12.97
C LEU A 332 12.10 -7.86 -11.44
N GLY A 333 11.36 -6.98 -10.73
CA GLY A 333 11.26 -7.00 -9.28
C GLY A 333 10.68 -8.32 -8.76
N ALA A 334 9.60 -8.82 -9.35
CA ALA A 334 9.01 -10.11 -9.02
C ALA A 334 9.99 -11.27 -9.21
N ALA A 335 10.73 -11.28 -10.32
CA ALA A 335 11.74 -12.29 -10.59
C ALA A 335 12.89 -12.24 -9.55
N TYR A 336 13.35 -11.04 -9.21
CA TYR A 336 14.37 -10.84 -8.18
C TYR A 336 13.89 -11.33 -6.80
N LEU A 337 12.66 -11.01 -6.41
CA LEU A 337 12.06 -11.46 -5.15
C LEU A 337 11.93 -13.00 -5.12
N ASN A 338 11.48 -13.62 -6.21
CA ASN A 338 11.44 -15.08 -6.32
C ASN A 338 12.82 -15.71 -6.06
N GLY A 339 13.88 -15.17 -6.65
CA GLY A 339 15.25 -15.65 -6.45
C GLY A 339 15.71 -15.49 -4.99
N LEU A 340 15.36 -14.38 -4.34
CA LEU A 340 15.69 -14.16 -2.92
C LEU A 340 14.93 -15.12 -2.01
N PHE A 341 13.62 -15.32 -2.22
CA PHE A 341 12.84 -16.27 -1.45
C PHE A 341 13.38 -17.70 -1.62
N GLU A 342 13.64 -18.13 -2.86
CA GLU A 342 14.22 -19.44 -3.15
C GLU A 342 15.55 -19.66 -2.42
N ALA A 343 16.47 -18.68 -2.51
CA ALA A 343 17.77 -18.76 -1.87
C ALA A 343 17.65 -18.84 -0.32
N CYS A 344 16.81 -18.01 0.27
CA CYS A 344 16.60 -17.98 1.72
C CYS A 344 15.92 -19.26 2.23
N GLU A 345 14.91 -19.78 1.52
CA GLU A 345 14.22 -21.03 1.88
C GLU A 345 15.16 -22.23 1.82
N LYS A 346 16.00 -22.34 0.76
CA LYS A 346 17.02 -23.39 0.65
C LYS A 346 18.07 -23.28 1.76
N ALA A 347 18.51 -22.06 2.07
CA ALA A 347 19.49 -21.84 3.14
C ALA A 347 18.91 -22.16 4.53
N LYS A 348 17.61 -21.96 4.76
CA LYS A 348 16.91 -22.34 5.99
C LYS A 348 16.81 -23.87 6.09
N ALA A 349 16.30 -24.54 5.05
CA ALA A 349 16.13 -25.99 5.02
C ALA A 349 17.46 -26.79 5.17
N SER A 350 18.59 -26.16 4.86
CA SER A 350 19.91 -26.79 5.05
C SER A 350 20.44 -26.72 6.48
N LYS A 351 19.76 -25.98 7.38
CA LYS A 351 20.14 -25.82 8.79
C LYS A 351 19.29 -26.65 9.74
N ASP A 352 18.07 -27.00 9.28
CA ASP A 352 17.14 -27.89 9.96
C ASP A 352 17.47 -29.36 9.62
#